data_c650747979bb160da4878c7532fb8483
#
_entry.id   c650747979bb160da4878c7532fb8483
#
_cell.length_a   1.000
_cell.length_b   1.000
_cell.length_c   1.000
_cell.angle_alpha   90.00
_cell.angle_beta   90.00
_cell.angle_gamma   90.00
#
_symmetry.space_group_name_H-M   'P 1'
#
loop_
_entity.id
_entity.type
_entity.pdbx_description
1 polymer ?
#
loop_
_entity_poly.entity_id
_entity_poly.type
_entity_poly.pdbx_seq_one_letter_code
_entity_poly.pdbx_strand_id
1 'polypeptide(L)'
;MRRLAVAAICAGVLVACGGMERHRHTSRDFRRLDVEFGQAWEAAIRTLIERGFDIRTIDRTTGIIETGWLTINPEYAATIFVTEQEDRYSTCGKPVLGQAFRTKQARLILTLSATRRGETGLRTEAFFRTQRYSDALLWSNRPLGDEECSSRGRLEEEIKVQIQLRALSDHLERLRRGSP
;
A
#
# COMPACT_ATOMS: atom_id res chain seq x y z
N MET A 1 -74.89 -7.47 1.70
CA MET A 1 -73.85 -7.13 0.73
C MET A 1 -72.66 -6.52 1.49
N ARG A 2 -71.69 -7.36 1.86
CA ARG A 2 -70.46 -6.91 2.59
C ARG A 2 -69.30 -6.98 1.64
N ARG A 3 -68.70 -5.83 1.32
CA ARG A 3 -67.48 -5.73 0.50
C ARG A 3 -66.28 -5.88 1.44
N LEU A 4 -65.56 -6.99 1.28
CA LEU A 4 -64.26 -7.21 1.94
C LEU A 4 -63.19 -6.52 1.09
N ALA A 5 -62.51 -5.52 1.65
CA ALA A 5 -61.32 -4.90 1.10
C ALA A 5 -60.10 -5.71 1.51
N VAL A 6 -59.43 -6.32 0.55
CA VAL A 6 -58.15 -7.00 0.75
C VAL A 6 -57.05 -5.95 0.62
N ALA A 7 -56.42 -5.59 1.75
CA ALA A 7 -55.25 -4.77 1.81
C ALA A 7 -54.03 -5.63 1.51
N ALA A 8 -53.43 -5.43 0.34
CA ALA A 8 -52.13 -6.03 -0.03
C ALA A 8 -50.99 -5.28 0.66
N ILE A 9 -50.35 -5.93 1.64
CA ILE A 9 -49.14 -5.43 2.28
C ILE A 9 -47.96 -5.80 1.39
N CYS A 10 -47.46 -4.84 0.62
CA CYS A 10 -46.19 -4.95 -0.07
C CYS A 10 -45.05 -4.75 0.95
N ALA A 11 -44.52 -5.86 1.49
CA ALA A 11 -43.28 -5.85 2.26
C ALA A 11 -42.09 -5.61 1.30
N GLY A 12 -41.65 -4.37 1.25
CA GLY A 12 -40.43 -3.98 0.52
C GLY A 12 -39.22 -4.54 1.24
N VAL A 13 -38.61 -5.57 0.68
CA VAL A 13 -37.30 -6.06 1.09
C VAL A 13 -36.27 -5.05 0.58
N LEU A 14 -35.86 -4.11 1.43
CA LEU A 14 -34.69 -3.29 1.22
C LEU A 14 -33.46 -4.20 1.35
N VAL A 15 -33.00 -4.71 0.21
CA VAL A 15 -31.66 -5.29 0.11
C VAL A 15 -30.68 -4.14 0.30
N ALA A 16 -30.22 -3.96 1.54
CA ALA A 16 -29.09 -3.12 1.84
C ALA A 16 -27.85 -3.76 1.18
N CYS A 17 -27.53 -3.33 -0.04
CA CYS A 17 -26.20 -3.52 -0.61
C CYS A 17 -25.23 -2.73 0.26
N GLY A 18 -24.81 -3.34 1.37
CA GLY A 18 -23.66 -2.88 2.15
C GLY A 18 -22.44 -2.98 1.28
N GLY A 19 -22.19 -1.94 0.49
CA GLY A 19 -20.92 -1.75 -0.16
C GLY A 19 -19.87 -1.81 0.93
N MET A 20 -19.07 -2.86 0.93
CA MET A 20 -17.91 -3.02 1.79
C MET A 20 -16.96 -1.91 1.39
N GLU A 21 -17.08 -0.78 2.07
CA GLU A 21 -16.19 0.36 1.91
C GLU A 21 -14.80 -0.13 2.26
N ARG A 22 -14.03 -0.47 1.22
CA ARG A 22 -12.61 -0.83 1.37
C ARG A 22 -11.94 0.39 1.94
N HIS A 23 -11.71 0.40 3.24
CA HIS A 23 -10.91 1.41 3.91
C HIS A 23 -9.50 1.36 3.31
N ARG A 24 -9.31 2.12 2.25
CA ARG A 24 -7.97 2.51 1.82
C ARG A 24 -7.44 3.40 2.93
N HIS A 25 -6.51 2.88 3.71
CA HIS A 25 -5.73 3.70 4.62
C HIS A 25 -4.80 4.55 3.74
N THR A 26 -5.37 5.55 3.09
CA THR A 26 -4.59 6.60 2.48
C THR A 26 -4.08 7.43 3.65
N SER A 27 -2.80 7.33 3.95
CA SER A 27 -2.13 8.34 4.77
C SER A 27 -2.27 9.66 4.03
N ARG A 28 -3.39 10.37 4.25
CA ARG A 28 -3.69 11.65 3.59
C ARG A 28 -2.72 12.74 4.03
N ASP A 29 -1.90 12.46 5.04
CA ASP A 29 -1.00 13.44 5.61
C ASP A 29 0.26 13.55 4.77
N PHE A 30 0.42 14.73 4.18
CA PHE A 30 1.70 15.12 3.62
C PHE A 30 2.71 15.29 4.76
N ARG A 31 3.82 14.58 4.66
CA ARG A 31 4.98 14.86 5.50
C ARG A 31 5.77 16.02 4.88
N ARG A 32 6.05 17.04 5.68
CA ARG A 32 6.99 18.09 5.28
C ARG A 32 8.42 17.58 5.40
N LEU A 33 9.19 17.86 4.37
CA LEU A 33 10.62 17.65 4.33
C LEU A 33 11.28 19.04 4.23
N ASP A 34 12.18 19.34 5.17
CA ASP A 34 12.90 20.63 5.23
C ASP A 34 14.06 20.64 4.21
N VAL A 35 13.76 20.23 3.00
CA VAL A 35 14.70 20.17 1.87
C VAL A 35 13.97 20.55 0.58
N GLU A 36 14.74 21.03 -0.40
CA GLU A 36 14.23 21.39 -1.70
C GLU A 36 13.67 20.18 -2.47
N PHE A 37 12.72 20.44 -3.37
CA PHE A 37 12.07 19.42 -4.17
C PHE A 37 13.07 18.52 -4.91
N GLY A 38 14.12 19.07 -5.51
CA GLY A 38 15.14 18.28 -6.22
C GLY A 38 15.85 17.27 -5.31
N GLN A 39 16.19 17.67 -4.09
CA GLN A 39 16.85 16.81 -3.11
C GLN A 39 15.91 15.71 -2.62
N ALA A 40 14.67 16.08 -2.28
CA ALA A 40 13.65 15.12 -1.86
C ALA A 40 13.36 14.09 -2.98
N TRP A 41 13.32 14.55 -4.23
CA TRP A 41 13.09 13.73 -5.41
C TRP A 41 14.17 12.66 -5.60
N GLU A 42 15.43 13.06 -5.57
CA GLU A 42 16.56 12.14 -5.68
C GLU A 42 16.62 11.16 -4.51
N ALA A 43 16.36 11.63 -3.29
CA ALA A 43 16.30 10.80 -2.10
C ALA A 43 15.18 9.75 -2.21
N ALA A 44 14.01 10.13 -2.75
CA ALA A 44 12.88 9.22 -2.95
C ALA A 44 13.25 8.10 -3.94
N ILE A 45 13.80 8.45 -5.11
CA ILE A 45 14.21 7.47 -6.13
C ILE A 45 15.23 6.48 -5.54
N ARG A 46 16.29 6.98 -4.90
CA ARG A 46 17.33 6.12 -4.31
C ARG A 46 16.76 5.20 -3.22
N THR A 47 15.90 5.73 -2.35
CA THR A 47 15.25 4.93 -1.29
C THR A 47 14.43 3.79 -1.87
N LEU A 48 13.65 4.03 -2.93
CA LEU A 48 12.85 2.99 -3.57
C LEU A 48 13.72 1.90 -4.21
N ILE A 49 14.77 2.30 -4.94
CA ILE A 49 15.71 1.36 -5.57
C ILE A 49 16.42 0.49 -4.51
N GLU A 50 16.92 1.09 -3.44
CA GLU A 50 17.60 0.36 -2.35
C GLU A 50 16.68 -0.59 -1.58
N ARG A 51 15.39 -0.27 -1.54
CA ARG A 51 14.37 -1.16 -1.00
C ARG A 51 13.96 -2.25 -1.96
N GLY A 52 14.53 -2.29 -3.16
CA GLY A 52 14.27 -3.29 -4.19
C GLY A 52 13.01 -3.04 -5.02
N PHE A 53 12.41 -1.85 -4.92
CA PHE A 53 11.29 -1.50 -5.78
C PHE A 53 11.76 -1.18 -7.20
N ASP A 54 11.12 -1.82 -8.18
CA ASP A 54 11.25 -1.46 -9.59
C ASP A 54 10.38 -0.23 -9.88
N ILE A 55 10.99 0.84 -10.42
CA ILE A 55 10.26 2.08 -10.71
C ILE A 55 9.64 1.96 -12.09
N ARG A 56 8.31 2.08 -12.17
CA ARG A 56 7.53 1.98 -13.40
C ARG A 56 7.30 3.31 -14.08
N THR A 57 6.98 4.32 -13.26
CA THR A 57 6.64 5.65 -13.76
C THR A 57 7.40 6.69 -12.96
N ILE A 58 8.02 7.64 -13.66
CA ILE A 58 8.63 8.83 -13.10
C ILE A 58 8.09 10.03 -13.86
N ASP A 59 7.31 10.85 -13.19
CA ASP A 59 6.85 12.13 -13.72
C ASP A 59 7.22 13.26 -12.76
N ARG A 60 8.32 13.93 -13.06
CA ARG A 60 8.82 15.03 -12.25
C ARG A 60 7.93 16.28 -12.33
N THR A 61 7.16 16.43 -13.40
CA THR A 61 6.28 17.60 -13.59
C THR A 61 5.10 17.54 -12.65
N THR A 62 4.50 16.36 -12.51
CA THR A 62 3.40 16.13 -11.55
C THR A 62 3.91 15.73 -10.17
N GLY A 63 5.20 15.42 -10.03
CA GLY A 63 5.81 14.96 -8.78
C GLY A 63 5.45 13.53 -8.42
N ILE A 64 5.10 12.67 -9.39
CA ILE A 64 4.65 11.30 -9.15
C ILE A 64 5.75 10.30 -9.46
N ILE A 65 5.96 9.36 -8.53
CA ILE A 65 6.78 8.16 -8.71
C ILE A 65 5.90 6.96 -8.40
N GLU A 66 5.78 6.05 -9.37
CA GLU A 66 5.04 4.80 -9.21
C GLU A 66 5.97 3.60 -9.36
N THR A 67 5.85 2.63 -8.45
CA THR A 67 6.64 1.39 -8.49
C THR A 67 5.87 0.22 -9.11
N GLY A 68 6.60 -0.79 -9.53
CA GLY A 68 6.05 -2.11 -9.78
C GLY A 68 5.69 -2.82 -8.48
N TRP A 69 5.18 -4.05 -8.64
CA TRP A 69 4.91 -4.93 -7.51
C TRP A 69 6.19 -5.57 -7.00
N LEU A 70 6.53 -5.35 -5.73
CA LEU A 70 7.63 -5.99 -5.02
C LEU A 70 7.09 -7.12 -4.15
N THR A 71 7.66 -8.30 -4.23
CA THR A 71 7.38 -9.38 -3.28
C THR A 71 8.06 -9.07 -1.95
N ILE A 72 7.27 -8.79 -0.92
CA ILE A 72 7.78 -8.36 0.40
C ILE A 72 7.97 -9.52 1.38
N ASN A 73 7.47 -10.70 1.03
CA ASN A 73 7.73 -11.93 1.78
C ASN A 73 7.70 -13.14 0.84
N PRO A 74 8.88 -13.62 0.38
CA PRO A 74 8.98 -14.76 -0.52
C PRO A 74 8.78 -16.13 0.18
N GLU A 75 8.83 -16.20 1.51
CA GLU A 75 8.92 -17.46 2.25
C GLU A 75 7.59 -18.01 2.78
N TYR A 76 6.45 -17.51 2.28
CA TYR A 76 5.14 -18.07 2.64
C TYR A 76 4.83 -19.39 1.95
N ALA A 77 5.76 -20.30 1.94
CA ALA A 77 5.48 -21.69 1.63
C ALA A 77 4.95 -22.38 2.90
N ALA A 78 3.64 -22.65 2.91
CA ALA A 78 3.04 -23.78 3.64
C ALA A 78 3.40 -23.95 5.13
N THR A 79 3.40 -22.91 5.96
CA THR A 79 3.41 -23.12 7.39
C THR A 79 2.09 -22.63 8.01
N ILE A 80 1.40 -23.57 8.65
CA ILE A 80 0.17 -23.38 9.43
C ILE A 80 0.38 -22.38 10.60
N PHE A 81 1.62 -21.97 10.83
CA PHE A 81 2.05 -21.08 11.91
C PHE A 81 2.55 -19.75 11.34
N VAL A 82 1.64 -18.92 10.85
CA VAL A 82 1.94 -17.52 10.52
C VAL A 82 2.11 -16.75 11.82
N THR A 83 3.31 -16.27 12.09
CA THR A 83 3.56 -15.42 13.26
C THR A 83 2.92 -14.04 13.07
N GLU A 84 2.48 -13.40 14.15
CA GLU A 84 1.83 -12.07 14.13
C GLU A 84 2.67 -10.96 13.48
N GLN A 85 3.97 -11.20 13.34
CA GLN A 85 4.94 -10.23 12.83
C GLN A 85 4.78 -9.96 11.33
N GLU A 86 4.09 -10.84 10.60
CA GLU A 86 4.03 -10.84 9.14
C GLU A 86 2.90 -9.99 8.56
N ASP A 87 1.95 -9.59 9.39
CA ASP A 87 0.78 -8.79 8.95
C ASP A 87 0.86 -7.30 9.32
N ARG A 88 2.07 -6.86 9.68
CA ARG A 88 2.28 -5.47 10.14
C ARG A 88 1.99 -4.41 9.07
N TYR A 89 2.07 -4.75 7.80
CA TYR A 89 1.94 -3.80 6.70
C TYR A 89 0.54 -3.74 6.09
N SER A 90 -0.21 -4.85 6.13
CA SER A 90 -1.47 -4.96 5.40
C SER A 90 -2.54 -5.74 6.16
N THR A 91 -3.77 -5.67 5.66
CA THR A 91 -4.93 -6.42 6.19
C THR A 91 -5.23 -7.67 5.38
N CYS A 92 -4.25 -8.24 4.68
CA CYS A 92 -4.46 -9.43 3.86
C CYS A 92 -4.99 -10.65 4.64
N GLY A 93 -4.89 -10.60 5.96
CA GLY A 93 -5.38 -11.68 6.83
C GLY A 93 -4.47 -12.89 6.84
N LYS A 94 -4.97 -13.95 7.48
CA LYS A 94 -4.31 -15.26 7.52
C LYS A 94 -5.01 -16.19 6.53
N PRO A 95 -4.30 -17.17 5.93
CA PRO A 95 -4.95 -18.19 5.13
C PRO A 95 -5.95 -18.97 5.99
N VAL A 96 -7.12 -19.26 5.44
CA VAL A 96 -8.09 -20.18 6.08
C VAL A 96 -7.68 -21.62 5.83
N LEU A 97 -8.21 -22.55 6.63
CA LEU A 97 -7.94 -23.98 6.48
C LEU A 97 -8.15 -24.43 5.02
N GLY A 98 -7.19 -25.11 4.45
CA GLY A 98 -7.20 -25.55 3.05
C GLY A 98 -6.81 -24.47 2.02
N GLN A 99 -6.27 -23.34 2.48
CA GLN A 99 -5.71 -22.28 1.63
C GLN A 99 -4.28 -21.96 2.05
N ALA A 100 -3.45 -21.60 1.09
CA ALA A 100 -2.11 -21.09 1.33
C ALA A 100 -1.91 -19.76 0.58
N PHE A 101 -1.13 -18.85 1.17
CA PHE A 101 -0.62 -17.69 0.46
C PHE A 101 0.76 -18.01 -0.12
N ARG A 102 0.96 -17.76 -1.40
CA ARG A 102 2.29 -17.93 -2.01
C ARG A 102 3.14 -16.69 -1.92
N THR A 103 2.53 -15.55 -2.20
CA THR A 103 3.29 -14.30 -2.26
C THR A 103 2.45 -13.15 -1.72
N LYS A 104 3.10 -12.28 -0.97
CA LYS A 104 2.56 -10.99 -0.60
C LYS A 104 3.36 -9.92 -1.31
N GLN A 105 2.68 -9.08 -2.06
CA GLN A 105 3.31 -8.05 -2.88
C GLN A 105 2.84 -6.67 -2.44
N ALA A 106 3.74 -5.69 -2.54
CA ALA A 106 3.45 -4.29 -2.33
C ALA A 106 3.82 -3.46 -3.56
N ARG A 107 3.05 -2.41 -3.81
CA ARG A 107 3.32 -1.36 -4.79
C ARG A 107 3.16 -0.01 -4.10
N LEU A 108 4.00 0.94 -4.45
CA LEU A 108 3.99 2.28 -3.88
C LEU A 108 3.69 3.33 -4.94
N ILE A 109 2.95 4.35 -4.53
CA ILE A 109 2.81 5.60 -5.28
C ILE A 109 3.26 6.73 -4.33
N LEU A 110 4.28 7.47 -4.76
CA LEU A 110 4.77 8.66 -4.07
C LEU A 110 4.32 9.91 -4.82
N THR A 111 3.89 10.91 -4.08
CA THR A 111 3.60 12.24 -4.62
C THR A 111 4.43 13.25 -3.86
N LEU A 112 5.31 13.95 -4.58
CA LEU A 112 6.12 15.04 -4.06
C LEU A 112 5.62 16.37 -4.61
N SER A 113 5.56 17.39 -3.77
CA SER A 113 5.13 18.73 -4.17
C SER A 113 6.01 19.78 -3.52
N ALA A 114 6.47 20.76 -4.32
CA ALA A 114 7.15 21.93 -3.77
C ALA A 114 6.16 22.80 -3.01
N THR A 115 6.55 23.30 -1.85
CA THR A 115 5.77 24.27 -1.10
C THR A 115 6.29 25.70 -1.38
N ARG A 116 5.47 26.71 -1.05
CA ARG A 116 5.86 28.12 -1.23
C ARG A 116 7.07 28.56 -0.39
N ARG A 117 7.45 27.76 0.62
CA ARG A 117 8.57 28.06 1.52
C ARG A 117 9.88 27.37 1.12
N GLY A 118 9.93 26.72 -0.06
CA GLY A 118 11.08 25.93 -0.47
C GLY A 118 11.18 24.54 0.16
N GLU A 119 10.21 24.19 1.02
CA GLU A 119 10.07 22.84 1.58
C GLU A 119 9.41 21.90 0.58
N THR A 120 9.49 20.60 0.80
CA THR A 120 8.82 19.59 -0.03
C THR A 120 7.77 18.85 0.79
N GLY A 121 6.56 18.74 0.24
CA GLY A 121 5.53 17.85 0.75
C GLY A 121 5.70 16.45 0.15
N LEU A 122 5.67 15.42 0.97
CA LEU A 122 5.72 14.00 0.56
C LEU A 122 4.48 13.26 1.03
N ARG A 123 3.80 12.63 0.10
CA ARG A 123 2.72 11.67 0.34
C ARG A 123 3.13 10.31 -0.22
N THR A 124 2.83 9.25 0.51
CA THR A 124 3.10 7.88 0.09
C THR A 124 1.84 7.04 0.26
N GLU A 125 1.49 6.28 -0.75
CA GLU A 125 0.38 5.33 -0.74
C GLU A 125 0.91 3.95 -1.06
N ALA A 126 0.56 2.95 -0.25
CA ALA A 126 0.91 1.56 -0.48
C ALA A 126 -0.32 0.73 -0.83
N PHE A 127 -0.15 -0.12 -1.83
CA PHE A 127 -1.13 -1.09 -2.28
C PHE A 127 -0.57 -2.48 -2.03
N PHE A 128 -1.41 -3.38 -1.56
CA PHE A 128 -1.03 -4.75 -1.28
C PHE A 128 -1.90 -5.72 -2.03
N ARG A 129 -1.30 -6.82 -2.47
CA ARG A 129 -2.02 -7.97 -2.98
C ARG A 129 -1.37 -9.27 -2.51
N THR A 130 -2.18 -10.32 -2.41
CA THR A 130 -1.70 -11.66 -2.13
C THR A 130 -2.28 -12.64 -3.12
N GLN A 131 -1.50 -13.64 -3.50
CA GLN A 131 -1.96 -14.75 -4.33
C GLN A 131 -2.37 -15.91 -3.42
N ARG A 132 -3.62 -16.35 -3.57
CA ARG A 132 -4.17 -17.49 -2.84
C ARG A 132 -4.12 -18.75 -3.68
N TYR A 133 -3.81 -19.86 -3.03
CA TYR A 133 -3.81 -21.19 -3.59
C TYR A 133 -4.63 -22.13 -2.72
N SER A 134 -5.28 -23.13 -3.34
CA SER A 134 -5.87 -24.21 -2.56
C SER A 134 -4.74 -25.11 -2.07
N ASP A 135 -4.68 -25.33 -0.76
CA ASP A 135 -3.80 -26.32 -0.10
C ASP A 135 -4.58 -27.61 0.11
N ALA A 136 -5.27 -28.07 -0.93
CA ALA A 136 -5.93 -29.38 -0.86
C ALA A 136 -4.86 -30.46 -0.87
N LEU A 137 -4.41 -30.81 0.34
CA LEU A 137 -3.61 -32.01 0.65
C LEU A 137 -2.81 -32.57 -0.53
N LEU A 138 -1.62 -32.01 -0.76
CA LEU A 138 -0.51 -32.58 -1.53
C LEU A 138 -0.60 -32.59 -3.07
N TRP A 139 -1.72 -32.36 -3.74
CA TRP A 139 -1.81 -32.65 -5.19
C TRP A 139 -2.34 -31.54 -6.10
N SER A 140 -2.88 -30.46 -5.61
CA SER A 140 -3.35 -29.37 -6.50
C SER A 140 -3.02 -27.97 -6.00
N ASN A 141 -1.87 -27.44 -6.38
CA ASN A 141 -1.54 -26.02 -6.30
C ASN A 141 -2.44 -25.20 -7.26
N ARG A 142 -3.75 -25.24 -7.09
CA ARG A 142 -4.65 -24.49 -7.94
C ARG A 142 -4.74 -23.04 -7.46
N PRO A 143 -4.42 -22.04 -8.32
CA PRO A 143 -4.58 -20.65 -7.97
C PRO A 143 -6.06 -20.35 -7.72
N LEU A 144 -6.38 -19.71 -6.59
CA LEU A 144 -7.71 -19.25 -6.22
C LEU A 144 -7.94 -17.80 -6.63
N GLY A 145 -6.88 -17.12 -7.09
CA GLY A 145 -6.90 -15.73 -7.54
C GLY A 145 -6.06 -14.80 -6.66
N ASP A 146 -6.00 -13.56 -7.10
CA ASP A 146 -5.34 -12.48 -6.38
C ASP A 146 -6.36 -11.75 -5.51
N GLU A 147 -5.97 -11.40 -4.29
CA GLU A 147 -6.77 -10.59 -3.37
C GLU A 147 -6.03 -9.29 -3.07
N GLU A 148 -6.71 -8.18 -3.26
CA GLU A 148 -6.22 -6.87 -2.85
C GLU A 148 -6.53 -6.63 -1.37
N CYS A 149 -5.55 -6.11 -0.64
CA CYS A 149 -5.63 -5.84 0.78
C CYS A 149 -5.41 -4.35 1.06
N SER A 150 -5.95 -3.89 2.17
CA SER A 150 -5.72 -2.51 2.63
C SER A 150 -4.36 -2.38 3.32
N SER A 151 -3.73 -1.21 3.16
CA SER A 151 -2.54 -0.86 3.94
C SER A 151 -2.90 -0.55 5.40
N ARG A 152 -1.96 -0.84 6.32
CA ARG A 152 -1.99 -0.38 7.71
C ARG A 152 -1.21 0.93 7.92
N GLY A 153 -0.70 1.53 6.85
CA GLY A 153 0.05 2.79 6.88
C GLY A 153 1.51 2.65 7.32
N ARG A 154 1.95 1.47 7.76
CA ARG A 154 3.28 1.29 8.32
C ARG A 154 4.40 1.31 7.28
N LEU A 155 4.18 0.70 6.12
CA LEU A 155 5.15 0.74 5.03
C LEU A 155 5.32 2.17 4.52
N GLU A 156 4.23 2.90 4.35
CA GLU A 156 4.23 4.29 3.94
C GLU A 156 5.05 5.16 4.89
N GLU A 157 4.86 4.95 6.20
CA GLU A 157 5.58 5.70 7.21
C GLU A 157 7.07 5.37 7.23
N GLU A 158 7.45 4.10 7.13
CA GLU A 158 8.84 3.66 7.02
C GLU A 158 9.54 4.28 5.80
N ILE A 159 8.88 4.31 4.65
CA ILE A 159 9.41 4.91 3.41
C ILE A 159 9.57 6.42 3.57
N LYS A 160 8.56 7.13 4.11
CA LYS A 160 8.66 8.57 4.38
C LYS A 160 9.83 8.93 5.28
N VAL A 161 10.01 8.17 6.38
CA VAL A 161 11.12 8.39 7.32
C VAL A 161 12.46 8.19 6.61
N GLN A 162 12.61 7.15 5.83
CA GLN A 162 13.87 6.87 5.12
C GLN A 162 14.20 7.94 4.08
N ILE A 163 13.21 8.38 3.31
CA ILE A 163 13.39 9.49 2.36
C ILE A 163 13.83 10.74 3.09
N GLN A 164 13.20 11.07 4.22
CA GLN A 164 13.57 12.24 5.03
C GLN A 164 15.00 12.16 5.54
N LEU A 165 15.40 11.03 6.13
CA LEU A 165 16.74 10.84 6.67
C LEU A 165 17.79 10.94 5.57
N ARG A 166 17.55 10.35 4.41
CA ARG A 166 18.45 10.43 3.25
C ARG A 166 18.57 11.84 2.73
N ALA A 167 17.46 12.53 2.51
CA ALA A 167 17.46 13.89 2.02
C ALA A 167 18.23 14.84 2.94
N LEU A 168 18.08 14.69 4.26
CA LEU A 168 18.83 15.45 5.26
C LEU A 168 20.32 15.10 5.24
N SER A 169 20.67 13.81 5.13
CA SER A 169 22.06 13.37 5.04
C SER A 169 22.77 13.97 3.81
N ASP A 170 22.12 13.86 2.65
CA ASP A 170 22.66 14.43 1.40
C ASP A 170 22.78 15.95 1.48
N HIS A 171 21.86 16.63 2.16
CA HIS A 171 21.93 18.08 2.40
C HIS A 171 23.13 18.46 3.27
N LEU A 172 23.33 17.79 4.38
CA LEU A 172 24.46 18.02 5.28
C LEU A 172 25.81 17.74 4.61
N GLU A 173 25.90 16.70 3.81
CA GLU A 173 27.12 16.42 3.04
C GLU A 173 27.46 17.53 2.03
N ARG A 174 26.48 18.10 1.34
CA ARG A 174 26.68 19.24 0.44
C ARG A 174 27.20 20.47 1.19
N LEU A 175 26.61 20.79 2.33
CA LEU A 175 27.09 21.90 3.17
C LEU A 175 28.52 21.68 3.63
N ARG A 176 28.89 20.44 4.02
CA ARG A 176 30.26 20.10 4.44
C ARG A 176 31.29 20.25 3.30
N ARG A 177 30.90 19.94 2.08
CA ARG A 177 31.79 20.04 0.92
C ARG A 177 31.97 21.47 0.42
N GLY A 178 31.28 22.44 1.00
CA GLY A 178 31.40 23.86 0.65
C GLY A 178 30.97 24.17 -0.78
N SER A 179 30.07 23.36 -1.36
CA SER A 179 29.49 23.66 -2.66
C SER A 179 28.46 24.77 -2.50
N PRO A 180 28.60 25.90 -3.24
CA PRO A 180 27.64 26.97 -3.28
C PRO A 180 26.30 26.49 -3.86
#